data_982e7fa43402a6421ac754e3e0871099
#
_entry.id   982e7fa43402a6421ac754e3e0871099
#
_cell.length_a   1.000
_cell.length_b   1.000
_cell.length_c   1.000
_cell.angle_alpha   90.00
_cell.angle_beta   90.00
_cell.angle_gamma   90.00
#
_symmetry.space_group_name_H-M   'P 1'
#
loop_
_entity.id
_entity.type
_entity.pdbx_description
1 polymer ?
#
loop_
_entity_poly.entity_id
_entity_poly.type
_entity_poly.pdbx_seq_one_letter_code
_entity_poly.pdbx_strand_id
1 'polypeptide(L)'
;TEPPEAARSLHIKCSGCFNSCGQHHVADIGFLGVSRNVNGHRVPHFQLVVGGQWEGNARTFGLAIGAIPSKRVPQAVDRLTAAYAAGHTEGETFRVWAHRVGRKEVKALVSDLTDVPSLEEAPDLYRDWGDPRIYTTGDQGVGECAGEVVSPTQFALANSERLIFEAQVLLDEGKP
;
A
#
# COMPACT_ATOMS: atom_id res chain seq x y z
N THR A 1 -13.93 -10.00 14.87
CA THR A 1 -13.21 -11.27 15.21
C THR A 1 -11.82 -10.91 15.73
N GLU A 2 -11.36 -11.55 16.79
CA GLU A 2 -9.99 -11.35 17.26
C GLU A 2 -9.00 -11.89 16.22
N PRO A 3 -7.85 -11.22 16.00
CA PRO A 3 -6.84 -11.69 15.09
C PRO A 3 -6.23 -13.02 15.58
N PRO A 4 -5.79 -13.90 14.68
CA PRO A 4 -5.04 -15.11 15.04
C PRO A 4 -3.83 -14.76 15.93
N GLU A 5 -3.49 -15.64 16.86
CA GLU A 5 -2.36 -15.43 17.80
C GLU A 5 -1.06 -15.02 17.07
N ALA A 6 -0.70 -15.76 16.01
CA ALA A 6 0.48 -15.49 15.19
C ALA A 6 0.46 -14.10 14.53
N ALA A 7 -0.71 -13.48 14.37
CA ALA A 7 -0.86 -12.18 13.74
C ALA A 7 -0.89 -11.01 14.74
N ARG A 8 -0.92 -11.27 16.04
CA ARG A 8 -1.03 -10.21 17.06
C ARG A 8 0.21 -9.32 17.17
N SER A 9 1.36 -9.83 16.79
CA SER A 9 2.63 -9.09 16.79
C SER A 9 2.93 -8.36 15.49
N LEU A 10 2.07 -8.47 14.47
CA LEU A 10 2.31 -7.86 13.17
C LEU A 10 2.20 -6.35 13.20
N HIS A 11 3.13 -5.69 12.53
CA HIS A 11 3.10 -4.24 12.33
C HIS A 11 2.34 -3.91 11.05
N ILE A 12 1.15 -3.37 11.22
CA ILE A 12 0.30 -2.87 10.13
C ILE A 12 0.43 -1.36 10.12
N LYS A 13 0.90 -0.80 9.01
CA LYS A 13 1.16 0.64 8.89
C LYS A 13 0.49 1.21 7.66
N CYS A 14 -0.05 2.42 7.81
CA CYS A 14 -0.71 3.16 6.75
C CYS A 14 -0.07 4.53 6.58
N SER A 15 0.18 4.92 5.34
CA SER A 15 0.58 6.28 4.96
C SER A 15 -0.45 6.83 3.98
N GLY A 16 -0.95 8.02 4.22
CA GLY A 16 -1.94 8.66 3.36
C GLY A 16 -1.37 9.11 2.01
N CYS A 17 -0.06 9.32 1.89
CA CYS A 17 0.60 9.78 0.67
C CYS A 17 2.03 9.25 0.56
N PHE A 18 2.69 9.59 -0.55
CA PHE A 18 4.07 9.19 -0.88
C PHE A 18 5.14 9.68 0.12
N ASN A 19 4.85 10.66 0.97
CA ASN A 19 5.76 11.10 2.03
C ASN A 19 6.07 9.99 3.05
N SER A 20 5.28 8.92 3.06
CA SER A 20 5.56 7.69 3.80
C SER A 20 5.73 7.87 5.32
N CYS A 21 5.12 8.90 5.90
CA CYS A 21 5.22 9.23 7.33
C CYS A 21 4.84 8.04 8.23
N GLY A 22 3.89 7.20 7.80
CA GLY A 22 3.51 5.97 8.48
C GLY A 22 4.48 4.81 8.30
N GLN A 23 5.53 4.95 7.48
CA GLN A 23 6.55 3.91 7.22
C GLN A 23 5.97 2.59 6.69
N HIS A 24 4.94 2.67 5.84
CA HIS A 24 4.25 1.50 5.26
C HIS A 24 5.19 0.54 4.52
N HIS A 25 6.25 1.06 3.91
CA HIS A 25 7.18 0.30 3.06
C HIS A 25 8.07 -0.68 3.84
N VAL A 26 8.23 -0.51 5.15
CA VAL A 26 9.02 -1.40 6.02
C VAL A 26 8.15 -2.22 6.98
N ALA A 27 6.83 -2.08 6.93
CA ALA A 27 5.89 -2.83 7.76
C ALA A 27 5.74 -4.29 7.31
N ASP A 28 5.22 -5.15 8.19
CA ASP A 28 4.78 -6.49 7.80
C ASP A 28 3.67 -6.38 6.76
N ILE A 29 2.65 -5.56 7.03
CA ILE A 29 1.59 -5.21 6.09
C ILE A 29 1.52 -3.69 6.01
N GLY A 30 1.80 -3.12 4.85
CA GLY A 30 1.84 -1.69 4.61
C GLY A 30 0.80 -1.23 3.60
N PHE A 31 0.25 -0.05 3.81
CA PHE A 31 -0.72 0.59 2.91
C PHE A 31 -0.28 2.01 2.58
N LEU A 32 -0.18 2.32 1.29
CA LEU A 32 0.08 3.66 0.77
C LEU A 32 -1.17 4.19 0.08
N GLY A 33 -1.68 5.33 0.54
CA GLY A 33 -2.81 6.02 -0.07
C GLY A 33 -2.53 6.43 -1.51
N VAL A 34 -3.41 6.00 -2.40
CA VAL A 34 -3.38 6.33 -3.83
C VAL A 34 -4.81 6.52 -4.32
N SER A 35 -4.99 7.12 -5.48
CA SER A 35 -6.30 7.15 -6.14
C SER A 35 -6.22 6.50 -7.51
N ARG A 36 -7.31 5.86 -7.93
CA ARG A 36 -7.44 5.27 -9.26
C ARG A 36 -8.64 5.85 -9.98
N ASN A 37 -8.54 5.98 -11.30
CA ASN A 37 -9.68 6.32 -12.12
C ASN A 37 -10.38 5.03 -12.54
N VAL A 38 -11.67 4.92 -12.25
CA VAL A 38 -12.53 3.81 -12.64
C VAL A 38 -13.77 4.40 -13.29
N ASN A 39 -13.99 4.13 -14.56
CA ASN A 39 -15.14 4.63 -15.33
C ASN A 39 -15.35 6.15 -15.22
N GLY A 40 -14.25 6.92 -15.23
CA GLY A 40 -14.30 8.39 -15.15
C GLY A 40 -14.38 8.97 -13.74
N HIS A 41 -14.54 8.13 -12.71
CA HIS A 41 -14.57 8.55 -11.31
C HIS A 41 -13.26 8.24 -10.59
N ARG A 42 -12.87 9.11 -9.66
CA ARG A 42 -11.78 8.81 -8.73
C ARG A 42 -12.28 7.88 -7.63
N VAL A 43 -11.50 6.85 -7.35
CA VAL A 43 -11.77 5.87 -6.28
C VAL A 43 -10.60 5.86 -5.33
N PRO A 44 -10.83 6.01 -4.00
CA PRO A 44 -9.77 5.95 -3.01
C PRO A 44 -9.26 4.50 -2.91
N HIS A 45 -7.96 4.34 -3.04
CA HIS A 45 -7.27 3.06 -2.97
C HIS A 45 -6.07 3.13 -2.04
N PHE A 46 -5.59 1.97 -1.64
CA PHE A 46 -4.29 1.82 -1.00
C PHE A 46 -3.44 0.83 -1.79
N GLN A 47 -2.21 1.22 -2.09
CA GLN A 47 -1.20 0.29 -2.56
C GLN A 47 -0.78 -0.61 -1.39
N LEU A 48 -1.01 -1.91 -1.52
CA LEU A 48 -0.61 -2.91 -0.54
C LEU A 48 0.86 -3.28 -0.75
N VAL A 49 1.60 -3.29 0.34
CA VAL A 49 3.00 -3.74 0.44
C VAL A 49 3.09 -4.76 1.57
N VAL A 50 3.80 -5.86 1.40
CA VAL A 50 3.92 -6.91 2.42
C VAL A 50 5.36 -7.37 2.63
N GLY A 51 5.68 -7.80 3.85
CA GLY A 51 6.97 -8.40 4.18
C GLY A 51 8.15 -7.44 4.17
N GLY A 52 7.93 -6.19 4.59
CA GLY A 52 8.99 -5.25 4.89
C GLY A 52 9.77 -5.64 6.15
N GLN A 53 10.86 -4.96 6.40
CA GLN A 53 11.69 -5.15 7.59
C GLN A 53 11.76 -3.83 8.36
N TRP A 54 11.10 -3.77 9.50
CA TRP A 54 11.06 -2.61 10.38
C TRP A 54 12.10 -2.63 11.51
N GLU A 55 12.67 -3.80 11.78
CA GLU A 55 13.78 -3.99 12.71
C GLU A 55 15.16 -3.99 12.01
N GLY A 56 16.23 -3.83 12.76
CA GLY A 56 17.60 -4.03 12.27
C GLY A 56 18.01 -3.10 11.13
N ASN A 57 17.72 -1.80 11.23
CA ASN A 57 17.97 -0.75 10.22
C ASN A 57 17.07 -0.79 8.99
N ALA A 58 15.93 -1.48 9.04
CA ALA A 58 14.91 -1.45 7.98
C ALA A 58 15.48 -1.62 6.56
N ARG A 59 16.35 -2.59 6.36
CA ARG A 59 17.11 -2.77 5.10
C ARG A 59 16.28 -3.25 3.92
N THR A 60 15.07 -3.75 4.16
CA THR A 60 14.28 -4.40 3.10
C THR A 60 12.89 -3.80 3.04
N PHE A 61 12.56 -3.24 1.89
CA PHE A 61 11.19 -2.83 1.57
C PHE A 61 10.34 -4.05 1.26
N GLY A 62 9.07 -3.96 1.59
CA GLY A 62 8.11 -5.02 1.31
C GLY A 62 7.81 -5.17 -0.18
N LEU A 63 7.22 -6.31 -0.53
CA LEU A 63 6.77 -6.62 -1.87
C LEU A 63 5.51 -5.80 -2.21
N ALA A 64 5.56 -5.00 -3.26
CA ALA A 64 4.37 -4.31 -3.78
C ALA A 64 3.42 -5.32 -4.44
N ILE A 65 2.22 -5.46 -3.90
CA ILE A 65 1.24 -6.47 -4.33
C ILE A 65 0.26 -5.92 -5.34
N GLY A 66 -0.40 -4.82 -5.03
CA GLY A 66 -1.42 -4.21 -5.88
C GLY A 66 -2.17 -3.12 -5.14
N ALA A 67 -3.02 -2.39 -5.85
CA ALA A 67 -3.87 -1.38 -5.24
C ALA A 67 -5.26 -1.97 -4.92
N ILE A 68 -5.75 -1.71 -3.72
CA ILE A 68 -7.02 -2.20 -3.18
C ILE A 68 -7.89 -1.00 -2.82
N PRO A 69 -9.18 -0.98 -3.16
CA PRO A 69 -10.10 0.07 -2.72
C PRO A 69 -10.06 0.25 -1.20
N SER A 70 -10.11 1.49 -0.72
CA SER A 70 -9.94 1.82 0.71
C SER A 70 -10.91 1.05 1.61
N LYS A 71 -12.16 0.86 1.17
CA LYS A 71 -13.19 0.11 1.89
C LYS A 71 -12.92 -1.40 2.03
N ARG A 72 -12.03 -1.95 1.19
CA ARG A 72 -11.67 -3.39 1.21
C ARG A 72 -10.36 -3.67 1.95
N VAL A 73 -9.70 -2.63 2.47
CA VAL A 73 -8.47 -2.79 3.26
C VAL A 73 -8.65 -3.73 4.46
N PRO A 74 -9.72 -3.66 5.28
CA PRO A 74 -9.92 -4.60 6.37
C PRO A 74 -9.98 -6.06 5.90
N GLN A 75 -10.67 -6.34 4.79
CA GLN A 75 -10.75 -7.69 4.22
C GLN A 75 -9.39 -8.20 3.74
N ALA A 76 -8.56 -7.31 3.18
CA ALA A 76 -7.21 -7.68 2.78
C ALA A 76 -6.34 -8.05 4.00
N VAL A 77 -6.43 -7.29 5.09
CA VAL A 77 -5.76 -7.59 6.36
C VAL A 77 -6.21 -8.96 6.88
N ASP A 78 -7.52 -9.20 6.98
CA ASP A 78 -8.07 -10.46 7.47
C ASP A 78 -7.55 -11.66 6.67
N ARG A 79 -7.54 -11.56 5.34
CA ARG A 79 -7.05 -12.65 4.47
C ARG A 79 -5.56 -12.90 4.62
N LEU A 80 -4.75 -11.84 4.67
CA LEU A 80 -3.30 -11.97 4.82
C LEU A 80 -2.92 -12.56 6.18
N THR A 81 -3.56 -12.09 7.25
CA THR A 81 -3.31 -12.60 8.60
C THR A 81 -3.77 -14.04 8.77
N ALA A 82 -4.93 -14.41 8.20
CA ALA A 82 -5.42 -15.78 8.20
C ALA A 82 -4.50 -16.71 7.39
N ALA A 83 -4.05 -16.29 6.21
CA ALA A 83 -3.14 -17.07 5.38
C ALA A 83 -1.78 -17.28 6.05
N TYR A 84 -1.26 -16.25 6.71
CA TYR A 84 -0.04 -16.35 7.51
C TYR A 84 -0.22 -17.33 8.67
N ALA A 85 -1.28 -17.18 9.46
CA ALA A 85 -1.56 -18.05 10.59
C ALA A 85 -1.69 -19.52 10.20
N ALA A 86 -2.27 -19.79 9.03
CA ALA A 86 -2.43 -21.16 8.53
C ALA A 86 -1.19 -21.74 7.85
N GLY A 87 -0.30 -20.89 7.32
CA GLY A 87 0.78 -21.33 6.43
C GLY A 87 2.21 -21.04 6.91
N HIS A 88 2.38 -20.38 8.06
CA HIS A 88 3.72 -20.18 8.63
C HIS A 88 4.24 -21.43 9.32
N THR A 89 5.55 -21.59 9.34
CA THR A 89 6.24 -22.61 10.12
C THR A 89 6.65 -22.06 11.50
N GLU A 90 6.93 -22.92 12.44
CA GLU A 90 7.35 -22.53 13.80
C GLU A 90 8.56 -21.56 13.75
N GLY A 91 8.44 -20.41 14.40
CA GLY A 91 9.47 -19.38 14.43
C GLY A 91 9.58 -18.53 13.13
N GLU A 92 8.76 -18.81 12.11
CA GLU A 92 8.79 -18.04 10.86
C GLU A 92 8.08 -16.70 11.04
N THR A 93 8.81 -15.60 10.78
CA THR A 93 8.23 -14.25 10.79
C THR A 93 7.36 -14.02 9.54
N PHE A 94 6.43 -13.06 9.61
CA PHE A 94 5.59 -12.69 8.47
C PHE A 94 6.41 -12.32 7.22
N ARG A 95 7.50 -11.61 7.40
CA ARG A 95 8.42 -11.26 6.31
C ARG A 95 8.97 -12.50 5.63
N VAL A 96 9.50 -13.46 6.40
CA VAL A 96 10.08 -14.69 5.84
C VAL A 96 9.01 -15.49 5.11
N TRP A 97 7.84 -15.64 5.71
CA TRP A 97 6.69 -16.29 5.10
C TRP A 97 6.29 -15.62 3.78
N ALA A 98 6.11 -14.29 3.77
CA ALA A 98 5.68 -13.56 2.58
C ALA A 98 6.68 -13.70 1.42
N HIS A 99 7.99 -13.66 1.73
CA HIS A 99 9.03 -13.86 0.72
C HIS A 99 9.13 -15.31 0.25
N ARG A 100 8.92 -16.29 1.12
CA ARG A 100 8.89 -17.71 0.77
C ARG A 100 7.69 -18.07 -0.11
N VAL A 101 6.51 -17.60 0.26
CA VAL A 101 5.27 -17.78 -0.52
C VAL A 101 5.37 -17.05 -1.86
N GLY A 102 5.95 -15.87 -1.85
CA GLY A 102 6.23 -15.08 -3.04
C GLY A 102 5.08 -14.18 -3.47
N ARG A 103 5.45 -13.15 -4.22
CA ARG A 103 4.54 -12.08 -4.64
C ARG A 103 3.29 -12.59 -5.37
N LYS A 104 3.42 -13.60 -6.22
CA LYS A 104 2.32 -14.13 -7.05
C LYS A 104 1.22 -14.73 -6.18
N GLU A 105 1.60 -15.57 -5.24
CA GLU A 105 0.66 -16.26 -4.36
C GLU A 105 0.02 -15.28 -3.36
N VAL A 106 0.81 -14.37 -2.79
CA VAL A 106 0.26 -13.30 -1.92
C VAL A 106 -0.73 -12.42 -2.69
N LYS A 107 -0.44 -12.09 -3.96
CA LYS A 107 -1.37 -11.35 -4.80
C LYS A 107 -2.67 -12.13 -5.05
N ALA A 108 -2.59 -13.43 -5.23
CA ALA A 108 -3.77 -14.28 -5.44
C ALA A 108 -4.74 -14.24 -4.26
N LEU A 109 -4.25 -14.11 -3.02
CA LEU A 109 -5.08 -14.00 -1.81
C LEU A 109 -6.02 -12.79 -1.81
N VAL A 110 -5.67 -11.74 -2.54
CA VAL A 110 -6.39 -10.45 -2.53
C VAL A 110 -6.84 -10.00 -3.92
N SER A 111 -6.68 -10.83 -4.95
CA SER A 111 -6.91 -10.45 -6.35
C SER A 111 -8.34 -9.99 -6.63
N ASP A 112 -9.33 -10.68 -6.07
CA ASP A 112 -10.75 -10.35 -6.22
C ASP A 112 -11.14 -9.05 -5.47
N LEU A 113 -10.33 -8.61 -4.52
CA LEU A 113 -10.53 -7.34 -3.82
C LEU A 113 -10.14 -6.12 -4.67
N THR A 114 -9.42 -6.32 -5.76
CA THR A 114 -8.97 -5.23 -6.64
C THR A 114 -10.02 -4.77 -7.64
N ASP A 115 -11.04 -5.58 -7.89
CA ASP A 115 -12.10 -5.25 -8.84
C ASP A 115 -13.01 -4.17 -8.26
N VAL A 116 -13.34 -3.17 -9.08
CA VAL A 116 -14.24 -2.09 -8.69
C VAL A 116 -15.41 -2.07 -9.67
N PRO A 117 -16.60 -2.51 -9.23
CA PRO A 117 -17.82 -2.37 -10.02
C PRO A 117 -18.15 -0.91 -10.32
N SER A 118 -19.16 -0.67 -11.16
CA SER A 118 -19.60 0.69 -11.48
C SER A 118 -20.06 1.47 -10.23
N LEU A 119 -20.11 2.80 -10.33
CA LEU A 119 -20.60 3.64 -9.24
C LEU A 119 -22.04 3.28 -8.83
N GLU A 120 -22.87 2.88 -9.79
CA GLU A 120 -24.27 2.49 -9.52
C GLU A 120 -24.37 1.16 -8.76
N GLU A 121 -23.46 0.22 -9.06
CA GLU A 121 -23.44 -1.12 -8.44
C GLU A 121 -22.80 -1.11 -7.05
N ALA A 122 -21.76 -0.29 -6.85
CA ALA A 122 -20.99 -0.25 -5.60
C ALA A 122 -20.63 1.17 -5.16
N PRO A 123 -21.63 2.05 -4.89
CA PRO A 123 -21.38 3.46 -4.59
C PRO A 123 -20.50 3.69 -3.36
N ASP A 124 -20.48 2.75 -2.42
CA ASP A 124 -19.67 2.86 -1.21
C ASP A 124 -18.15 2.79 -1.49
N LEU A 125 -17.73 2.06 -2.52
CA LEU A 125 -16.32 1.99 -2.92
C LEU A 125 -15.78 3.32 -3.46
N TYR A 126 -16.68 4.21 -3.89
CA TYR A 126 -16.36 5.55 -4.41
C TYR A 126 -16.34 6.64 -3.34
N ARG A 127 -16.43 6.25 -2.07
CA ARG A 127 -16.40 7.14 -0.90
C ARG A 127 -15.22 6.80 -0.02
N ASP A 128 -14.68 7.80 0.65
CA ASP A 128 -13.66 7.53 1.67
C ASP A 128 -14.29 7.19 3.02
N TRP A 129 -13.47 6.75 3.96
CA TRP A 129 -13.91 6.45 5.31
C TRP A 129 -14.37 7.74 6.00
N GLY A 130 -15.58 7.69 6.59
CA GLY A 130 -16.13 8.83 7.31
C GLY A 130 -16.66 9.98 6.46
N ASP A 131 -16.55 9.93 5.12
CA ASP A 131 -17.08 10.93 4.21
C ASP A 131 -18.21 10.34 3.34
N PRO A 132 -19.44 10.88 3.41
CA PRO A 132 -20.55 10.41 2.59
C PRO A 132 -20.47 10.85 1.13
N ARG A 133 -19.61 11.82 0.80
CA ARG A 133 -19.45 12.35 -0.57
C ARG A 133 -18.69 11.38 -1.47
N ILE A 134 -18.92 11.48 -2.77
CA ILE A 134 -18.07 10.80 -3.76
C ILE A 134 -16.66 11.39 -3.66
N TYR A 135 -15.68 10.50 -3.60
CA TYR A 135 -14.28 10.86 -3.41
C TYR A 135 -13.75 11.71 -4.57
N THR A 136 -13.06 12.77 -4.24
CA THR A 136 -12.30 13.60 -5.18
C THR A 136 -10.91 13.90 -4.63
N THR A 137 -9.94 14.18 -5.49
CA THR A 137 -8.60 14.59 -5.08
C THR A 137 -8.51 16.10 -4.81
N GLY A 138 -9.61 16.86 -5.01
CA GLY A 138 -9.66 18.30 -4.82
C GLY A 138 -9.93 18.75 -3.38
N ASP A 139 -10.47 17.86 -2.55
CA ASP A 139 -10.81 18.14 -1.15
C ASP A 139 -9.68 17.76 -0.19
N GLN A 140 -8.49 18.29 -0.40
CA GLN A 140 -7.42 18.15 0.57
C GLN A 140 -7.72 19.02 1.79
N GLY A 141 -7.87 18.38 2.97
CA GLY A 141 -8.09 19.08 4.23
C GLY A 141 -6.92 19.99 4.62
N VAL A 142 -7.16 20.88 5.57
CA VAL A 142 -6.11 21.72 6.15
C VAL A 142 -5.20 20.85 7.02
N GLY A 143 -3.95 20.69 6.62
CA GLY A 143 -2.94 19.90 7.34
C GLY A 143 -1.54 20.29 6.91
N GLU A 144 -0.52 19.76 7.57
CA GLU A 144 0.88 20.05 7.26
C GLU A 144 1.25 19.82 5.78
N CYS A 145 0.58 18.86 5.14
CA CYS A 145 0.77 18.55 3.72
C CYS A 145 -0.19 19.33 2.79
N ALA A 146 -1.16 20.06 3.30
CA ALA A 146 -2.17 20.76 2.51
C ALA A 146 -1.69 22.08 1.89
N GLY A 147 -0.52 22.56 2.31
CA GLY A 147 0.07 23.81 1.82
C GLY A 147 0.91 23.68 0.55
N GLU A 148 1.28 22.47 0.18
CA GLU A 148 2.14 22.25 -0.97
C GLU A 148 1.34 21.68 -2.15
N VAL A 149 0.72 22.57 -2.89
CA VAL A 149 0.20 22.23 -4.23
C VAL A 149 1.40 22.08 -5.16
N VAL A 150 2.00 20.89 -5.12
CA VAL A 150 3.04 20.55 -6.11
C VAL A 150 2.34 20.49 -7.47
N SER A 151 2.66 21.42 -8.34
CA SER A 151 2.12 21.40 -9.70
C SER A 151 2.53 20.08 -10.40
N PRO A 152 1.73 19.55 -11.33
CA PRO A 152 2.11 18.36 -12.11
C PRO A 152 3.51 18.47 -12.73
N THR A 153 3.91 19.68 -13.11
CA THR A 153 5.24 19.99 -13.67
C THR A 153 6.34 19.86 -12.61
N GLN A 154 6.14 20.38 -11.41
CA GLN A 154 7.10 20.25 -10.30
C GLN A 154 7.24 18.78 -9.86
N PHE A 155 6.13 18.06 -9.81
CA PHE A 155 6.15 16.63 -9.52
C PHE A 155 6.93 15.85 -10.58
N ALA A 156 6.72 16.13 -11.87
CA ALA A 156 7.44 15.50 -12.97
C ALA A 156 8.94 15.81 -12.92
N LEU A 157 9.31 17.06 -12.62
CA LEU A 157 10.71 17.48 -12.45
C LEU A 157 11.38 16.72 -11.28
N ALA A 158 10.78 16.75 -10.10
CA ALA A 158 11.33 16.05 -8.93
C ALA A 158 11.46 14.54 -9.17
N ASN A 159 10.49 13.92 -9.85
CA ASN A 159 10.58 12.51 -10.21
C ASN A 159 11.69 12.24 -11.23
N SER A 160 11.90 13.14 -12.19
CA SER A 160 12.99 13.05 -13.16
C SER A 160 14.36 13.17 -12.50
N GLU A 161 14.53 14.10 -11.59
CA GLU A 161 15.76 14.26 -10.78
C GLU A 161 16.07 13.00 -9.97
N ARG A 162 15.06 12.41 -9.34
CA ARG A 162 15.19 11.15 -8.60
C ARG A 162 15.65 10.00 -9.52
N LEU A 163 15.03 9.86 -10.68
CA LEU A 163 15.39 8.81 -11.66
C LEU A 163 16.81 8.99 -12.20
N ILE A 164 17.23 10.22 -12.46
CA ILE A 164 18.60 10.54 -12.89
C ILE A 164 19.60 10.17 -11.79
N PHE A 165 19.29 10.51 -10.54
CA PHE A 165 20.13 10.16 -9.40
C PHE A 165 20.24 8.64 -9.24
N GLU A 166 19.12 7.90 -9.32
CA GLU A 166 19.11 6.44 -9.25
C GLU A 166 19.93 5.81 -10.39
N ALA A 167 19.79 6.33 -11.61
CA ALA A 167 20.57 5.88 -12.74
C ALA A 167 22.07 6.14 -12.56
N GLN A 168 22.45 7.31 -12.02
CA GLN A 168 23.85 7.62 -11.71
C GLN A 168 24.43 6.65 -10.67
N VAL A 169 23.69 6.37 -9.60
CA VAL A 169 24.12 5.39 -8.58
C VAL A 169 24.33 4.01 -9.19
N LEU A 170 23.44 3.55 -10.06
CA LEU A 170 23.57 2.25 -10.74
C LEU A 170 24.79 2.21 -11.66
N LEU A 171 25.08 3.30 -12.37
CA LEU A 171 26.27 3.42 -13.21
C LEU A 171 27.55 3.38 -12.37
N ASP A 172 27.60 4.10 -11.26
CA ASP A 172 28.75 4.15 -10.36
C ASP A 172 28.99 2.79 -9.68
N GLU A 173 27.93 2.01 -9.47
CA GLU A 173 28.01 0.63 -8.97
C GLU A 173 28.33 -0.40 -10.08
N GLY A 174 28.49 0.02 -11.33
CA GLY A 174 28.76 -0.86 -12.48
C GLY A 174 27.57 -1.78 -12.83
N LYS A 175 26.35 -1.38 -12.50
CA LYS A 175 25.11 -2.07 -12.84
C LYS A 175 24.43 -1.34 -13.99
N PRO A 176 24.35 -1.92 -15.20
CA PRO A 176 23.68 -1.32 -16.36
C PRO A 176 22.14 -1.29 -16.21
#